data_01d1034b0dd0d08c02895015194bf1cd
#
_entry.id   01d1034b0dd0d08c02895015194bf1cd
#
_cell.length_a   1.000
_cell.length_b   1.000
_cell.length_c   1.000
_cell.angle_alpha   90.00
_cell.angle_beta   90.00
_cell.angle_gamma   90.00
#
_symmetry.space_group_name_H-M   'P 1'
#
loop_
_entity.id
_entity.type
_entity.pdbx_description
1 polymer ?
#
loop_
_entity_poly.entity_id
_entity_poly.type
_entity_poly.pdbx_seq_one_letter_code
_entity_poly.pdbx_strand_id
1 'polypeptide(L)'
;GPPGRVRPILRDFLHDLDLVGLLKDTPSEGIHAWIKGGPLDSAERARAPIESVKVDEEAALTLAKAGAALYFRAPEELENLLVPGIATALGSAFAGFYPGDARPRGEIETFVASNGHVTGWHTDFQHNFTIQLRGSKTWRFKQGPVVNNVRALTPHYDTRSNYEQQMKLHLTSDPAMADFRPPDSWFEDAEEVTLTAGSVLYHPAGIWHHVECVSDDCVSINVSLTGASWAELFGDGLRQLFWSSQ
;
A
#
# COMPACT_ATOMS: atom_id res chain seq x y z
N GLY A 1 14.63 8.75 -6.35
CA GLY A 1 15.19 9.13 -5.05
C GLY A 1 16.44 8.33 -4.74
N PRO A 2 17.33 8.75 -3.85
CA PRO A 2 18.58 8.03 -3.62
C PRO A 2 18.31 6.74 -2.83
N PRO A 3 18.36 5.56 -3.44
CA PRO A 3 18.07 4.28 -2.78
C PRO A 3 19.02 3.98 -1.60
N GLY A 4 20.16 4.67 -1.53
CA GLY A 4 21.14 4.49 -0.46
C GLY A 4 20.79 5.10 0.90
N ARG A 5 19.81 6.02 0.99
CA ARG A 5 19.45 6.66 2.26
C ARG A 5 18.40 5.89 3.07
N VAL A 6 17.47 5.25 2.39
CA VAL A 6 16.38 4.49 3.01
C VAL A 6 16.83 3.08 3.40
N ARG A 7 17.72 2.48 2.61
CA ARG A 7 18.17 1.11 2.79
C ARG A 7 18.74 0.76 4.19
N PRO A 8 19.56 1.60 4.85
CA PRO A 8 20.03 1.30 6.21
C PRO A 8 18.89 1.26 7.23
N ILE A 9 17.95 2.20 7.16
CA ILE A 9 16.78 2.25 8.06
C ILE A 9 15.96 0.98 7.94
N LEU A 10 15.66 0.57 6.70
CA LEU A 10 14.90 -0.65 6.44
C LEU A 10 15.65 -1.92 6.87
N ARG A 11 16.97 -1.98 6.65
CA ARG A 11 17.78 -3.14 7.03
C ARG A 11 17.77 -3.36 8.55
N ASP A 12 17.95 -2.29 9.32
CA ASP A 12 18.00 -2.37 10.77
C ASP A 12 16.64 -2.79 11.35
N PHE A 13 15.55 -2.31 10.74
CA PHE A 13 14.20 -2.75 11.06
C PHE A 13 13.94 -4.24 10.73
N LEU A 14 14.38 -4.70 9.57
CA LEU A 14 14.11 -6.06 9.11
C LEU A 14 14.85 -7.13 9.90
N HIS A 15 15.98 -6.77 10.53
CA HIS A 15 16.79 -7.71 11.28
C HIS A 15 16.05 -8.27 12.50
N ASP A 16 15.21 -7.45 13.15
CA ASP A 16 14.54 -7.79 14.40
C ASP A 16 13.01 -7.98 14.24
N LEU A 17 12.51 -8.11 12.98
CA LEU A 17 11.08 -8.24 12.74
C LEU A 17 10.51 -9.58 13.21
N ASP A 18 9.66 -9.53 14.21
CA ASP A 18 8.84 -10.65 14.67
C ASP A 18 7.38 -10.48 14.23
N LEU A 19 6.94 -11.28 13.24
CA LEU A 19 5.57 -11.23 12.74
C LEU A 19 4.53 -11.56 13.83
N VAL A 20 4.84 -12.50 14.73
CA VAL A 20 3.94 -12.86 15.82
C VAL A 20 3.83 -11.71 16.82
N GLY A 21 4.96 -11.06 17.15
CA GLY A 21 4.97 -9.87 17.98
C GLY A 21 4.18 -8.73 17.36
N LEU A 22 4.34 -8.46 16.05
CA LEU A 22 3.56 -7.44 15.35
C LEU A 22 2.06 -7.70 15.40
N LEU A 23 1.63 -8.96 15.22
CA LEU A 23 0.22 -9.34 15.32
C LEU A 23 -0.33 -9.12 16.72
N LYS A 24 0.45 -9.47 17.76
CA LYS A 24 0.06 -9.27 19.17
C LYS A 24 -0.19 -7.83 19.54
N ASP A 25 0.63 -6.95 19.03
CA ASP A 25 0.57 -5.52 19.31
C ASP A 25 -0.44 -4.78 18.40
N THR A 26 -1.04 -5.49 17.43
CA THR A 26 -2.04 -4.92 16.52
C THR A 26 -3.44 -5.10 17.09
N PRO A 27 -4.24 -4.01 17.22
CA PRO A 27 -5.63 -4.13 17.64
C PRO A 27 -6.43 -5.05 16.71
N SER A 28 -7.27 -5.92 17.27
CA SER A 28 -8.04 -6.92 16.51
C SER A 28 -8.95 -6.32 15.44
N GLU A 29 -9.47 -5.11 15.64
CA GLU A 29 -10.21 -4.36 14.61
C GLU A 29 -9.34 -3.98 13.40
N GLY A 30 -8.03 -4.04 13.52
CA GLY A 30 -7.08 -3.75 12.45
C GLY A 30 -6.57 -4.96 11.68
N ILE A 31 -6.94 -6.20 12.10
CA ILE A 31 -6.51 -7.43 11.44
C ILE A 31 -7.63 -7.94 10.53
N HIS A 32 -7.34 -8.04 9.24
CA HIS A 32 -8.25 -8.54 8.22
C HIS A 32 -7.75 -9.86 7.64
N ALA A 33 -8.64 -10.85 7.56
CA ALA A 33 -8.35 -12.12 6.90
C ALA A 33 -9.23 -12.30 5.66
N TRP A 34 -8.63 -12.69 4.54
CA TRP A 34 -9.31 -13.11 3.34
C TRP A 34 -9.26 -14.62 3.24
N ILE A 35 -10.42 -15.25 3.41
CA ILE A 35 -10.56 -16.68 3.29
C ILE A 35 -10.81 -16.99 1.82
N LYS A 36 -9.97 -17.85 1.22
CA LYS A 36 -10.26 -18.35 -0.12
C LYS A 36 -11.60 -19.07 -0.08
N GLY A 37 -12.61 -18.57 -0.76
CA GLY A 37 -13.80 -19.34 -1.09
C GLY A 37 -13.37 -20.65 -1.78
N GLY A 38 -14.20 -21.70 -1.66
CA GLY A 38 -13.89 -23.02 -2.24
C GLY A 38 -13.45 -23.00 -3.71
N PRO A 39 -13.30 -24.11 -4.40
CA PRO A 39 -12.72 -24.20 -5.73
C PRO A 39 -13.62 -23.50 -6.76
N LEU A 40 -13.51 -22.19 -6.79
CA LEU A 40 -14.03 -21.36 -7.88
C LEU A 40 -13.02 -21.42 -9.03
N ASP A 41 -13.51 -21.47 -10.26
CA ASP A 41 -12.64 -21.28 -11.42
C ASP A 41 -12.04 -19.86 -11.41
N SER A 42 -11.04 -19.62 -12.27
CA SER A 42 -10.36 -18.33 -12.32
C SER A 42 -11.31 -17.16 -12.67
N ALA A 43 -12.35 -17.41 -13.45
CA ALA A 43 -13.33 -16.40 -13.84
C ALA A 43 -14.33 -16.09 -12.71
N GLU A 44 -14.68 -17.10 -11.91
CA GLU A 44 -15.53 -16.94 -10.73
C GLU A 44 -14.78 -16.25 -9.59
N ARG A 45 -13.48 -16.54 -9.40
CA ARG A 45 -12.63 -15.84 -8.43
C ARG A 45 -12.51 -14.34 -8.74
N ALA A 46 -12.39 -13.98 -10.00
CA ALA A 46 -12.33 -12.58 -10.42
C ALA A 46 -13.66 -11.82 -10.20
N ARG A 47 -14.76 -12.54 -9.99
CA ARG A 47 -16.10 -11.95 -9.77
C ARG A 47 -16.58 -12.07 -8.33
N ALA A 48 -15.95 -12.89 -7.51
CA ALA A 48 -16.31 -13.02 -6.10
C ALA A 48 -15.96 -11.73 -5.37
N PRO A 49 -16.87 -11.17 -4.57
CA PRO A 49 -16.53 -10.04 -3.71
C PRO A 49 -15.37 -10.48 -2.80
N ILE A 50 -14.36 -9.62 -2.68
CA ILE A 50 -13.28 -9.82 -1.71
C ILE A 50 -13.90 -9.55 -0.34
N GLU A 51 -14.38 -10.57 0.30
CA GLU A 51 -14.87 -10.49 1.67
C GLU A 51 -13.70 -10.69 2.62
N SER A 52 -13.35 -9.65 3.35
CA SER A 52 -12.46 -9.76 4.49
C SER A 52 -13.27 -9.85 5.78
N VAL A 53 -12.84 -10.67 6.68
CA VAL A 53 -13.37 -10.71 8.06
C VAL A 53 -12.33 -10.14 9.00
N LYS A 54 -12.78 -9.36 9.96
CA LYS A 54 -11.93 -8.89 11.06
C LYS A 54 -11.78 -10.00 12.07
N VAL A 55 -10.55 -10.21 12.52
CA VAL A 55 -10.20 -11.32 13.40
C VAL A 55 -9.24 -10.87 14.49
N ASP A 56 -9.20 -11.59 15.60
CA ASP A 56 -8.16 -11.44 16.59
C ASP A 56 -6.85 -12.16 16.20
N GLU A 57 -5.82 -12.00 16.99
CA GLU A 57 -4.50 -12.59 16.75
C GLU A 57 -4.54 -14.12 16.62
N GLU A 58 -5.23 -14.79 17.52
CA GLU A 58 -5.27 -16.27 17.55
C GLU A 58 -5.98 -16.83 16.31
N ALA A 59 -7.10 -16.23 15.94
CA ALA A 59 -7.81 -16.56 14.72
C ALA A 59 -6.98 -16.21 13.48
N ALA A 60 -6.28 -15.08 13.46
CA ALA A 60 -5.40 -14.69 12.36
C ALA A 60 -4.30 -15.73 12.12
N LEU A 61 -3.60 -16.14 13.16
CA LEU A 61 -2.55 -17.14 13.06
C LEU A 61 -3.08 -18.50 12.59
N THR A 62 -4.26 -18.88 13.06
CA THR A 62 -4.94 -20.12 12.64
C THR A 62 -5.33 -20.08 11.17
N LEU A 63 -5.93 -18.98 10.74
CA LEU A 63 -6.36 -18.78 9.36
C LEU A 63 -5.16 -18.69 8.40
N ALA A 64 -4.08 -18.01 8.80
CA ALA A 64 -2.85 -17.97 7.99
C ALA A 64 -2.26 -19.37 7.77
N LYS A 65 -2.21 -20.21 8.82
CA LYS A 65 -1.78 -21.62 8.71
C LYS A 65 -2.69 -22.44 7.79
N ALA A 66 -3.96 -22.06 7.70
CA ALA A 66 -4.93 -22.68 6.78
C ALA A 66 -4.87 -22.08 5.35
N GLY A 67 -3.95 -21.17 5.08
CA GLY A 67 -3.73 -20.57 3.75
C GLY A 67 -4.58 -19.33 3.45
N ALA A 68 -5.24 -18.75 4.45
CA ALA A 68 -5.87 -17.43 4.29
C ALA A 68 -4.80 -16.34 4.14
N ALA A 69 -5.15 -15.29 3.41
CA ALA A 69 -4.32 -14.09 3.39
C ALA A 69 -4.68 -13.17 4.56
N LEU A 70 -3.67 -12.53 5.13
CA LEU A 70 -3.85 -11.54 6.19
C LEU A 70 -3.35 -10.18 5.72
N TYR A 71 -4.04 -9.15 6.18
CA TYR A 71 -3.64 -7.76 6.13
C TYR A 71 -3.82 -7.15 7.51
N PHE A 72 -2.82 -6.42 7.97
CA PHE A 72 -2.93 -5.63 9.18
C PHE A 72 -1.98 -4.45 9.15
N ARG A 73 -2.35 -3.38 9.85
CA ARG A 73 -1.47 -2.24 10.07
C ARG A 73 -0.51 -2.54 11.21
N ALA A 74 0.70 -2.06 11.09
CA ALA A 74 1.67 -2.16 12.17
C ALA A 74 1.23 -1.33 13.39
N PRO A 75 1.72 -1.68 14.59
CA PRO A 75 1.52 -0.87 15.78
C PRO A 75 1.97 0.58 15.58
N GLU A 76 1.27 1.53 16.22
CA GLU A 76 1.55 2.96 16.09
C GLU A 76 2.99 3.33 16.49
N GLU A 77 3.55 2.63 17.46
CA GLU A 77 4.94 2.82 17.89
C GLU A 77 5.94 2.58 16.75
N LEU A 78 5.67 1.56 15.94
CA LEU A 78 6.51 1.22 14.78
C LEU A 78 6.36 2.25 13.66
N GLU A 79 5.15 2.70 13.41
CA GLU A 79 4.89 3.76 12.44
C GLU A 79 5.60 5.06 12.85
N ASN A 80 5.47 5.45 14.12
CA ASN A 80 6.12 6.65 14.67
C ASN A 80 7.64 6.56 14.64
N LEU A 81 8.22 5.37 14.66
CA LEU A 81 9.65 5.16 14.56
C LEU A 81 10.16 5.25 13.12
N LEU A 82 9.49 4.58 12.18
CA LEU A 82 10.01 4.38 10.82
C LEU A 82 9.56 5.44 9.82
N VAL A 83 8.28 5.83 9.86
CA VAL A 83 7.71 6.75 8.88
C VAL A 83 8.43 8.11 8.87
N PRO A 84 8.71 8.76 10.02
CA PRO A 84 9.44 10.02 10.04
C PRO A 84 10.88 9.89 9.51
N GLY A 85 11.56 8.80 9.85
CA GLY A 85 12.93 8.54 9.38
C GLY A 85 13.00 8.38 7.86
N ILE A 86 12.10 7.59 7.30
CA ILE A 86 12.01 7.36 5.84
C ILE A 86 11.59 8.65 5.12
N ALA A 87 10.55 9.33 5.60
CA ALA A 87 10.07 10.57 5.02
C ALA A 87 11.17 11.66 5.00
N THR A 88 11.93 11.79 6.09
CA THR A 88 13.08 12.71 6.18
C THR A 88 14.17 12.35 5.18
N ALA A 89 14.47 11.06 5.02
CA ALA A 89 15.46 10.59 4.05
C ALA A 89 15.04 10.85 2.59
N LEU A 90 13.76 10.87 2.31
CA LEU A 90 13.18 11.16 0.99
C LEU A 90 13.09 12.67 0.70
N GLY A 91 13.01 13.51 1.73
CA GLY A 91 13.03 14.95 1.60
C GLY A 91 11.68 15.64 1.85
N SER A 92 11.65 16.96 1.62
CA SER A 92 10.53 17.84 1.99
C SER A 92 9.17 17.48 1.38
N ALA A 93 9.16 16.83 0.23
CA ALA A 93 7.91 16.34 -0.37
C ALA A 93 7.14 15.35 0.54
N PHE A 94 7.84 14.67 1.44
CA PHE A 94 7.27 13.70 2.38
C PHE A 94 7.37 14.16 3.85
N ALA A 95 8.45 14.84 4.21
CA ALA A 95 8.70 15.30 5.58
C ALA A 95 8.12 16.69 5.89
N GLY A 96 7.72 17.45 4.85
CA GLY A 96 7.39 18.88 4.99
C GLY A 96 8.64 19.76 5.11
N PHE A 97 8.45 21.07 5.12
CA PHE A 97 9.56 22.04 5.26
C PHE A 97 9.99 22.22 6.72
N TYR A 98 9.08 22.02 7.65
CA TYR A 98 9.30 22.28 9.07
C TYR A 98 9.10 21.01 9.88
N PRO A 99 10.18 20.38 10.36
CA PRO A 99 10.08 19.27 11.30
C PRO A 99 9.33 19.75 12.57
N GLY A 100 8.21 19.13 12.84
CA GLY A 100 7.39 19.42 14.03
C GLY A 100 5.99 19.97 13.76
N ASP A 101 5.76 20.67 12.64
CA ASP A 101 4.43 21.21 12.30
C ASP A 101 3.57 20.27 11.44
N ALA A 102 4.22 19.49 10.57
CA ALA A 102 3.54 18.46 9.80
C ALA A 102 4.15 17.10 10.14
N ARG A 103 3.43 16.27 10.84
CA ARG A 103 3.83 14.85 10.98
C ARG A 103 3.85 14.23 9.59
N PRO A 104 4.92 13.51 9.22
CA PRO A 104 4.92 12.71 8.00
C PRO A 104 3.69 11.81 8.01
N ARG A 105 2.95 11.81 6.89
CA ARG A 105 1.76 11.00 6.75
C ARG A 105 2.15 9.69 6.10
N GLY A 106 1.97 8.63 6.83
CA GLY A 106 2.26 7.29 6.33
C GLY A 106 1.75 6.25 7.29
N GLU A 107 1.78 5.04 6.82
CA GLU A 107 1.38 3.85 7.56
C GLU A 107 2.27 2.68 7.17
N ILE A 108 2.33 1.69 8.03
CA ILE A 108 3.02 0.44 7.75
C ILE A 108 1.98 -0.67 7.72
N GLU A 109 1.94 -1.36 6.59
CA GLU A 109 1.00 -2.43 6.33
C GLU A 109 1.74 -3.75 6.18
N THR A 110 1.21 -4.79 6.78
CA THR A 110 1.76 -6.15 6.67
C THR A 110 0.81 -7.05 5.92
N PHE A 111 1.35 -7.78 4.96
CA PHE A 111 0.63 -8.72 4.13
C PHE A 111 1.22 -10.11 4.29
N VAL A 112 0.38 -11.06 4.69
CA VAL A 112 0.71 -12.49 4.75
C VAL A 112 -0.18 -13.20 3.73
N ALA A 113 0.39 -14.02 2.88
CA ALA A 113 -0.37 -14.72 1.85
C ALA A 113 0.26 -16.07 1.50
N SER A 114 -0.50 -16.93 0.86
CA SER A 114 -0.04 -18.19 0.31
C SER A 114 -0.14 -18.20 -1.22
N ASN A 115 0.49 -19.16 -1.84
CA ASN A 115 0.52 -19.35 -3.29
C ASN A 115 -0.87 -19.23 -3.93
N GLY A 116 -0.95 -18.47 -5.03
CA GLY A 116 -2.18 -18.20 -5.76
C GLY A 116 -3.13 -17.20 -5.09
N HIS A 117 -2.71 -16.48 -4.05
CA HIS A 117 -3.44 -15.29 -3.60
C HIS A 117 -3.19 -14.15 -4.57
N VAL A 118 -4.27 -13.49 -4.98
CA VAL A 118 -4.23 -12.37 -5.94
C VAL A 118 -4.87 -11.15 -5.31
N THR A 119 -4.17 -10.01 -5.41
CA THR A 119 -4.76 -8.68 -5.27
C THR A 119 -4.94 -8.12 -6.68
N GLY A 120 -6.20 -7.95 -7.11
CA GLY A 120 -6.54 -7.52 -8.46
C GLY A 120 -6.05 -6.10 -8.78
N TRP A 121 -6.25 -5.67 -10.02
CA TRP A 121 -5.81 -4.36 -10.48
C TRP A 121 -6.42 -3.23 -9.68
N HIS A 122 -5.56 -2.38 -9.12
CA HIS A 122 -5.96 -1.19 -8.36
C HIS A 122 -4.86 -0.11 -8.41
N THR A 123 -5.19 1.07 -7.92
CA THR A 123 -4.22 2.14 -7.67
C THR A 123 -4.27 2.56 -6.22
N ASP A 124 -3.16 3.02 -5.69
CA ASP A 124 -3.07 3.64 -4.38
C ASP A 124 -2.85 5.14 -4.47
N PHE A 125 -3.36 5.87 -3.49
CA PHE A 125 -3.10 7.32 -3.38
C PHE A 125 -1.77 7.63 -2.69
N GLN A 126 -1.07 6.62 -2.19
CA GLN A 126 0.19 6.70 -1.48
C GLN A 126 1.36 6.26 -2.35
N HIS A 127 2.53 6.74 -2.00
CA HIS A 127 3.81 6.23 -2.49
C HIS A 127 4.21 5.03 -1.65
N ASN A 128 4.43 3.91 -2.26
CA ASN A 128 4.63 2.65 -1.56
C ASN A 128 6.07 2.13 -1.69
N PHE A 129 6.62 1.71 -0.56
CA PHE A 129 7.88 0.99 -0.46
C PHE A 129 7.59 -0.41 0.07
N THR A 130 7.46 -1.36 -0.84
CA THR A 130 7.18 -2.75 -0.48
C THR A 130 8.48 -3.50 -0.25
N ILE A 131 8.56 -4.20 0.86
CA ILE A 131 9.70 -5.01 1.27
C ILE A 131 9.23 -6.45 1.35
N GLN A 132 9.77 -7.30 0.49
CA GLN A 132 9.48 -8.72 0.53
C GLN A 132 10.35 -9.39 1.61
N LEU A 133 9.72 -9.93 2.66
CA LEU A 133 10.43 -10.53 3.79
C LEU A 133 10.61 -12.02 3.61
N ARG A 134 9.57 -12.72 3.16
CA ARG A 134 9.57 -14.17 2.91
C ARG A 134 8.78 -14.49 1.66
N GLY A 135 9.13 -15.59 1.01
CA GLY A 135 8.45 -16.02 -0.21
C GLY A 135 8.66 -15.10 -1.40
N SER A 136 7.77 -15.21 -2.37
CA SER A 136 7.88 -14.46 -3.63
C SER A 136 6.51 -13.97 -4.11
N LYS A 137 6.49 -12.76 -4.63
CA LYS A 137 5.30 -12.13 -5.25
C LYS A 137 5.65 -11.60 -6.63
N THR A 138 4.79 -11.83 -7.58
CA THR A 138 4.83 -11.21 -8.90
C THR A 138 3.95 -9.97 -8.91
N TRP A 139 4.52 -8.86 -9.30
CA TRP A 139 3.88 -7.57 -9.44
C TRP A 139 3.79 -7.21 -10.91
N ARG A 140 2.64 -6.68 -11.32
CA ARG A 140 2.43 -6.12 -12.64
C ARG A 140 2.04 -4.67 -12.52
N PHE A 141 2.61 -3.82 -13.37
CA PHE A 141 2.41 -2.38 -13.33
C PHE A 141 1.96 -1.85 -14.67
N LYS A 142 1.02 -0.90 -14.64
CA LYS A 142 0.58 -0.17 -15.82
C LYS A 142 0.40 1.30 -15.48
N GLN A 143 1.06 2.16 -16.24
CA GLN A 143 0.87 3.59 -16.11
C GLN A 143 -0.52 3.97 -16.62
N GLY A 144 -1.30 4.68 -15.82
CA GLY A 144 -2.59 5.23 -16.22
C GLY A 144 -2.43 6.51 -17.04
N PRO A 145 -3.50 6.96 -17.72
CA PRO A 145 -3.48 8.20 -18.49
C PRO A 145 -3.36 9.44 -17.62
N VAL A 146 -3.68 9.34 -16.34
CA VAL A 146 -3.68 10.46 -15.41
C VAL A 146 -2.80 10.15 -14.21
N VAL A 147 -1.91 11.09 -13.92
CA VAL A 147 -0.91 10.97 -12.86
C VAL A 147 -1.38 11.62 -11.56
N ASN A 148 -2.50 12.37 -11.61
CA ASN A 148 -2.99 13.10 -10.45
C ASN A 148 -3.65 12.17 -9.44
N ASN A 149 -3.01 12.11 -8.30
CA ASN A 149 -3.42 11.29 -7.19
C ASN A 149 -4.52 11.97 -6.39
N VAL A 150 -5.69 11.38 -6.40
CA VAL A 150 -6.75 11.83 -5.51
C VAL A 150 -6.57 11.16 -4.16
N ARG A 151 -6.37 11.97 -3.15
CA ARG A 151 -6.15 11.51 -1.78
C ARG A 151 -7.27 10.59 -1.29
N ALA A 152 -6.86 9.55 -0.60
CA ALA A 152 -7.73 8.57 0.02
C ALA A 152 -8.59 7.74 -0.95
N LEU A 153 -8.18 7.64 -2.22
CA LEU A 153 -8.87 6.79 -3.19
C LEU A 153 -7.99 5.63 -3.64
N THR A 154 -8.58 4.43 -3.57
CA THR A 154 -7.95 3.17 -3.97
C THR A 154 -8.95 2.39 -4.82
N PRO A 155 -9.16 2.80 -6.08
CA PRO A 155 -10.12 2.13 -6.96
C PRO A 155 -9.62 0.73 -7.37
N HIS A 156 -10.43 -0.27 -7.06
CA HIS A 156 -10.22 -1.66 -7.46
C HIS A 156 -10.99 -1.96 -8.74
N TYR A 157 -10.28 -2.29 -9.81
CA TYR A 157 -10.86 -2.54 -11.14
C TYR A 157 -11.84 -3.72 -11.14
N ASP A 158 -11.49 -4.80 -10.46
CA ASP A 158 -12.27 -6.04 -10.44
C ASP A 158 -13.55 -5.92 -9.60
N THR A 159 -13.61 -4.97 -8.69
CA THR A 159 -14.80 -4.69 -7.88
C THR A 159 -15.58 -3.53 -8.48
N ARG A 160 -16.46 -3.82 -9.45
CA ARG A 160 -17.14 -2.80 -10.24
C ARG A 160 -17.82 -1.70 -9.42
N SER A 161 -18.53 -2.05 -8.36
CA SER A 161 -19.22 -1.07 -7.50
C SER A 161 -18.23 -0.15 -6.78
N ASN A 162 -17.12 -0.69 -6.28
CA ASN A 162 -16.06 0.08 -5.66
C ASN A 162 -15.40 1.00 -6.70
N TYR A 163 -15.04 0.46 -7.86
CA TYR A 163 -14.44 1.23 -8.93
C TYR A 163 -15.29 2.43 -9.33
N GLU A 164 -16.56 2.20 -9.66
CA GLU A 164 -17.48 3.26 -10.08
C GLU A 164 -17.71 4.30 -9.00
N GLN A 165 -17.80 3.90 -7.73
CA GLN A 165 -17.95 4.82 -6.60
C GLN A 165 -16.70 5.68 -6.43
N GLN A 166 -15.54 5.08 -6.44
CA GLN A 166 -14.27 5.78 -6.26
C GLN A 166 -13.95 6.69 -7.44
N MET A 167 -14.22 6.24 -8.67
CA MET A 167 -14.02 7.06 -9.85
C MET A 167 -14.94 8.29 -9.91
N LYS A 168 -16.15 8.20 -9.39
CA LYS A 168 -17.02 9.39 -9.23
C LYS A 168 -16.43 10.45 -8.31
N LEU A 169 -15.66 10.06 -7.31
CA LEU A 169 -14.95 11.00 -6.45
C LEU A 169 -13.74 11.64 -7.15
N HIS A 170 -13.14 10.97 -8.12
CA HIS A 170 -12.11 11.54 -8.99
C HIS A 170 -12.64 12.66 -9.91
N LEU A 171 -13.93 12.60 -10.28
CA LEU A 171 -14.58 13.60 -11.15
C LEU A 171 -14.40 15.05 -10.71
N THR A 172 -14.39 15.26 -9.40
CA THR A 172 -14.25 16.61 -8.85
C THR A 172 -12.85 17.16 -8.95
N SER A 173 -11.85 16.28 -9.20
CA SER A 173 -10.44 16.60 -9.18
C SER A 173 -9.80 16.55 -10.58
N ASP A 174 -10.27 15.60 -11.42
CA ASP A 174 -9.80 15.43 -12.78
C ASP A 174 -10.90 14.82 -13.66
N PRO A 175 -11.58 15.63 -14.48
CA PRO A 175 -12.66 15.16 -15.36
C PRO A 175 -12.21 14.07 -16.36
N ALA A 176 -10.92 14.03 -16.73
CA ALA A 176 -10.41 13.02 -17.66
C ALA A 176 -10.36 11.61 -17.03
N MET A 177 -10.30 11.53 -15.69
CA MET A 177 -10.35 10.24 -14.99
C MET A 177 -11.75 9.70 -14.81
N ALA A 178 -12.74 10.56 -14.86
CA ALA A 178 -14.11 10.21 -14.52
C ALA A 178 -14.71 9.09 -15.36
N ASP A 179 -14.39 9.12 -16.63
CA ASP A 179 -14.88 8.18 -17.62
C ASP A 179 -13.83 7.13 -17.99
N PHE A 180 -12.65 7.17 -17.35
CA PHE A 180 -11.59 6.23 -17.64
C PHE A 180 -11.91 4.87 -17.04
N ARG A 181 -12.40 3.99 -17.91
CA ARG A 181 -12.48 2.55 -17.64
C ARG A 181 -11.74 1.82 -18.75
N PRO A 182 -10.52 1.35 -18.48
CA PRO A 182 -9.76 0.61 -19.48
C PRO A 182 -10.49 -0.70 -19.83
N PRO A 183 -10.41 -1.18 -21.07
CA PRO A 183 -10.78 -2.55 -21.38
C PRO A 183 -9.78 -3.51 -20.73
N ASP A 184 -10.18 -4.78 -20.51
CA ASP A 184 -9.30 -5.79 -19.88
C ASP A 184 -7.98 -5.95 -20.65
N SER A 185 -8.01 -5.84 -21.99
CA SER A 185 -6.81 -5.90 -22.83
C SER A 185 -5.81 -4.76 -22.60
N TRP A 186 -6.20 -3.70 -21.92
CA TRP A 186 -5.29 -2.60 -21.60
C TRP A 186 -4.18 -3.01 -20.63
N PHE A 187 -4.41 -4.06 -19.84
CA PHE A 187 -3.44 -4.58 -18.89
C PHE A 187 -2.50 -5.65 -19.47
N GLU A 188 -2.73 -6.11 -20.71
CA GLU A 188 -1.95 -7.21 -21.32
C GLU A 188 -0.46 -6.90 -21.49
N ASP A 189 -0.10 -5.63 -21.72
CA ASP A 189 1.27 -5.16 -21.88
C ASP A 189 1.86 -4.57 -20.59
N ALA A 190 1.31 -4.92 -19.42
CA ALA A 190 1.81 -4.47 -18.13
C ALA A 190 3.24 -4.96 -17.87
N GLU A 191 4.07 -4.09 -17.31
CA GLU A 191 5.41 -4.46 -16.87
C GLU A 191 5.35 -5.40 -15.67
N GLU A 192 6.16 -6.44 -15.68
CA GLU A 192 6.18 -7.46 -14.63
C GLU A 192 7.51 -7.51 -13.91
N VAL A 193 7.46 -7.66 -12.58
CA VAL A 193 8.63 -7.90 -11.74
C VAL A 193 8.28 -8.91 -10.63
N THR A 194 9.19 -9.86 -10.40
CA THR A 194 9.08 -10.80 -9.27
C THR A 194 9.97 -10.36 -8.13
N LEU A 195 9.38 -10.17 -6.96
CA LEU A 195 10.09 -9.90 -5.71
C LEU A 195 10.34 -11.21 -4.98
N THR A 196 11.56 -11.36 -4.49
CA THR A 196 11.98 -12.44 -3.59
C THR A 196 12.41 -11.86 -2.25
N ALA A 197 12.59 -12.70 -1.24
CA ALA A 197 13.02 -12.25 0.09
C ALA A 197 14.25 -11.33 0.00
N GLY A 198 14.16 -10.17 0.67
CA GLY A 198 15.16 -9.10 0.62
C GLY A 198 14.98 -8.07 -0.49
N SER A 199 14.05 -8.28 -1.43
CA SER A 199 13.72 -7.28 -2.44
C SER A 199 13.00 -6.08 -1.82
N VAL A 200 13.32 -4.88 -2.32
CA VAL A 200 12.60 -3.63 -2.01
C VAL A 200 12.11 -3.04 -3.32
N LEU A 201 10.83 -2.82 -3.42
CA LEU A 201 10.15 -2.21 -4.56
C LEU A 201 9.59 -0.85 -4.15
N TYR A 202 9.85 0.16 -4.96
CA TYR A 202 9.13 1.43 -4.89
C TYR A 202 8.17 1.54 -6.06
N HIS A 203 6.94 1.91 -5.80
CA HIS A 203 6.03 2.37 -6.82
C HIS A 203 5.34 3.69 -6.43
N PRO A 204 5.19 4.61 -7.39
CA PRO A 204 4.55 5.88 -7.13
C PRO A 204 3.04 5.70 -6.94
N ALA A 205 2.47 6.67 -6.25
CA ALA A 205 1.05 6.84 -6.16
C ALA A 205 0.39 6.94 -7.54
N GLY A 206 -0.80 6.35 -7.71
CA GLY A 206 -1.59 6.41 -8.94
C GLY A 206 -1.18 5.44 -10.05
N ILE A 207 -0.11 4.66 -9.87
CA ILE A 207 0.20 3.59 -10.82
C ILE A 207 -0.72 2.39 -10.60
N TRP A 208 -1.28 1.86 -11.70
CA TRP A 208 -2.04 0.62 -11.64
C TRP A 208 -1.13 -0.55 -11.34
N HIS A 209 -1.54 -1.39 -10.41
CA HIS A 209 -0.78 -2.57 -10.08
C HIS A 209 -1.66 -3.76 -9.71
N HIS A 210 -1.11 -4.92 -9.94
CA HIS A 210 -1.69 -6.23 -9.66
C HIS A 210 -0.64 -7.08 -8.99
N VAL A 211 -1.01 -7.85 -7.98
CA VAL A 211 -0.05 -8.62 -7.18
C VAL A 211 -0.52 -10.07 -7.07
N GLU A 212 0.37 -10.99 -7.33
CA GLU A 212 0.15 -12.42 -7.16
C GLU A 212 1.21 -13.04 -6.26
N CYS A 213 0.79 -13.78 -5.25
CA CYS A 213 1.69 -14.58 -4.43
C CYS A 213 2.02 -15.88 -5.15
N VAL A 214 3.30 -16.12 -5.41
CA VAL A 214 3.79 -17.28 -6.19
C VAL A 214 4.56 -18.28 -5.34
N SER A 215 4.44 -18.19 -4.02
CA SER A 215 4.98 -19.16 -3.06
C SER A 215 4.08 -19.34 -1.84
N ASP A 216 4.26 -20.41 -1.08
CA ASP A 216 3.36 -20.77 0.03
C ASP A 216 3.54 -19.94 1.31
N ASP A 217 4.66 -19.27 1.49
CA ASP A 217 4.97 -18.45 2.67
C ASP A 217 5.38 -17.04 2.23
N CYS A 218 4.41 -16.25 1.83
CA CYS A 218 4.63 -14.88 1.45
C CYS A 218 4.37 -13.93 2.61
N VAL A 219 5.39 -13.17 2.99
CA VAL A 219 5.26 -12.04 3.92
C VAL A 219 5.91 -10.83 3.31
N SER A 220 5.19 -9.73 3.25
CA SER A 220 5.72 -8.43 2.85
C SER A 220 5.22 -7.32 3.75
N ILE A 221 6.03 -6.29 3.89
CA ILE A 221 5.67 -5.04 4.54
C ILE A 221 5.63 -3.95 3.49
N ASN A 222 4.64 -3.10 3.60
CA ASN A 222 4.50 -1.91 2.80
C ASN A 222 4.61 -0.67 3.69
N VAL A 223 5.53 0.22 3.36
CA VAL A 223 5.63 1.54 3.97
C VAL A 223 4.99 2.52 2.99
N SER A 224 3.78 2.94 3.33
CA SER A 224 2.95 3.81 2.52
C SER A 224 3.11 5.25 2.97
N LEU A 225 3.50 6.15 2.09
CA LEU A 225 3.74 7.56 2.40
C LEU A 225 2.86 8.46 1.53
N THR A 226 2.18 9.40 2.17
CA THR A 226 1.45 10.45 1.46
C THR A 226 2.34 11.66 1.24
N GLY A 227 2.61 11.98 0.00
CA GLY A 227 3.33 13.19 -0.37
C GLY A 227 2.51 14.47 -0.14
N ALA A 228 3.17 15.57 0.17
CA ALA A 228 2.54 16.88 0.23
C ALA A 228 2.37 17.46 -1.19
N SER A 229 1.21 18.04 -1.46
CA SER A 229 1.01 18.82 -2.67
C SER A 229 1.78 20.14 -2.61
N TRP A 230 2.08 20.72 -3.77
CA TRP A 230 2.67 22.06 -3.83
C TRP A 230 1.83 23.11 -3.09
N ALA A 231 0.50 22.99 -3.15
CA ALA A 231 -0.39 23.90 -2.44
C ALA A 231 -0.22 23.83 -0.92
N GLU A 232 -0.01 22.63 -0.38
CA GLU A 232 0.27 22.45 1.06
C GLU A 232 1.64 22.99 1.43
N LEU A 233 2.68 22.67 0.65
CA LEU A 233 4.03 23.14 0.91
C LEU A 233 4.10 24.67 0.87
N PHE A 234 3.47 25.32 -0.13
CA PHE A 234 3.41 26.79 -0.20
C PHE A 234 2.55 27.38 0.91
N GLY A 235 1.41 26.75 1.24
CA GLY A 235 0.54 27.20 2.32
C GLY A 235 1.24 27.16 3.68
N ASP A 236 1.98 26.09 3.95
CA ASP A 236 2.77 25.94 5.18
C ASP A 236 3.93 26.94 5.22
N GLY A 237 4.61 27.17 4.10
CA GLY A 237 5.67 28.16 4.00
C GLY A 237 5.15 29.59 4.26
N LEU A 238 4.00 29.97 3.69
CA LEU A 238 3.38 31.26 3.94
C LEU A 238 2.92 31.41 5.39
N ARG A 239 2.30 30.39 5.96
CA ARG A 239 1.88 30.39 7.36
C ARG A 239 3.07 30.63 8.29
N GLN A 240 4.18 29.96 8.07
CA GLN A 240 5.39 30.15 8.85
C GLN A 240 5.96 31.55 8.70
N LEU A 241 5.98 32.10 7.48
CA LEU A 241 6.45 33.45 7.23
C LEU A 241 5.63 34.48 8.01
N PHE A 242 4.31 34.35 8.03
CA PHE A 242 3.44 35.24 8.80
C PHE A 242 3.59 35.09 10.31
N TRP A 243 3.86 33.90 10.81
CA TRP A 243 4.11 33.69 12.25
C TRP A 243 5.46 34.21 12.70
N SER A 244 6.48 34.12 11.85
CA SER A 244 7.82 34.64 12.17
C SER A 244 7.94 36.15 12.06
N SER A 245 6.96 36.83 11.52
CA SER A 245 6.93 38.31 11.34
C SER A 245 6.19 39.03 12.47
N GLN A 246 5.76 38.35 13.52
CA GLN A 246 5.21 38.95 14.75
C GLN A 246 6.31 39.12 15.80
#